data_082e52fc1d4c92f72be2c06a27d18fad
#
_entry.id   082e52fc1d4c92f72be2c06a27d18fad
#
_cell.length_a   1.000
_cell.length_b   1.000
_cell.length_c   1.000
_cell.angle_alpha   90.00
_cell.angle_beta   90.00
_cell.angle_gamma   90.00
#
_symmetry.space_group_name_H-M   'P 1'
#
loop_
_entity.id
_entity.type
_entity.pdbx_description
1 polymer ?
#
loop_
_entity_poly.entity_id
_entity_poly.type
_entity_poly.pdbx_seq_one_letter_code
_entity_poly.pdbx_strand_id
1 'polypeptide(L)'
;RRSSDLVYFDSYVAMDIGSKDLTVALFGYYDFLAGKIIIEDEVVLSGKKMLTDSLAELIKLKESSLWTHPMTGQIKEPSLRVADNNNLILLNDLAVKHNISFIPTLKDNADAALNNMRMLLRSERIIINPRCKTLIYHLKSAIWNRARTSYARSADQGHYDAVDALKYLCRNINFNKNPYPSNYQFTGSMGAVFNPVVTNAPTTKFEQDFTEMMKIKKPKRFGIK
;
A
#
# COMPACT_ATOMS: atom_id res chain seq x y z
N ARG A 1 11.40 13.61 -9.62
CA ARG A 1 11.06 13.44 -8.22
C ARG A 1 12.01 14.29 -7.37
N ARG A 2 11.50 15.17 -6.53
CA ARG A 2 12.33 15.91 -5.57
C ARG A 2 12.55 15.05 -4.34
N SER A 3 13.80 14.82 -3.94
CA SER A 3 14.11 14.01 -2.75
C SER A 3 13.51 14.59 -1.46
N SER A 4 13.24 15.92 -1.46
CA SER A 4 12.57 16.62 -0.36
C SER A 4 11.13 16.16 -0.09
N ASP A 5 10.42 15.66 -1.10
CA ASP A 5 9.00 15.30 -0.98
C ASP A 5 8.79 13.90 -0.38
N LEU A 6 9.83 13.06 -0.40
CA LEU A 6 9.80 11.71 0.19
C LEU A 6 9.49 11.70 1.68
N VAL A 7 9.82 12.79 2.39
CA VAL A 7 9.55 12.94 3.81
C VAL A 7 8.05 12.88 4.11
N TYR A 8 7.23 13.36 3.18
CA TYR A 8 5.78 13.45 3.36
C TYR A 8 5.03 12.20 2.89
N PHE A 9 5.57 11.43 1.96
CA PHE A 9 4.85 10.26 1.45
C PHE A 9 4.70 9.19 2.53
N ASP A 10 3.49 8.66 2.65
CA ASP A 10 3.25 7.47 3.48
C ASP A 10 3.95 6.28 2.83
N SER A 11 4.89 5.68 3.56
CA SER A 11 5.62 4.47 3.16
C SER A 11 5.00 3.24 3.81
N TYR A 12 5.07 2.12 3.11
CA TYR A 12 4.41 0.88 3.47
C TYR A 12 5.34 -0.31 3.31
N VAL A 13 5.23 -1.27 4.22
CA VAL A 13 5.81 -2.60 4.05
C VAL A 13 4.68 -3.62 4.07
N ALA A 14 4.65 -4.50 3.09
CA ALA A 14 3.69 -5.60 3.07
C ALA A 14 4.41 -6.92 2.93
N MET A 15 4.07 -7.89 3.78
CA MET A 15 4.77 -9.16 3.84
C MET A 15 3.79 -10.34 3.75
N ASP A 16 4.13 -11.29 2.90
CA ASP A 16 3.52 -12.63 2.90
C ASP A 16 4.52 -13.64 3.45
N ILE A 17 4.06 -14.45 4.42
CA ILE A 17 4.94 -15.35 5.19
C ILE A 17 4.73 -16.77 4.71
N GLY A 18 5.68 -17.28 3.93
CA GLY A 18 5.72 -18.68 3.52
C GLY A 18 6.61 -19.52 4.44
N SER A 19 6.02 -20.46 5.17
CA SER A 19 6.79 -21.36 6.04
C SER A 19 7.55 -22.45 5.27
N LYS A 20 7.04 -22.86 4.12
CA LYS A 20 7.66 -23.86 3.22
C LYS A 20 8.10 -23.25 1.90
N ASP A 21 7.43 -22.20 1.50
CA ASP A 21 7.64 -21.47 0.25
C ASP A 21 8.49 -20.22 0.50
N LEU A 22 8.25 -19.14 -0.22
CA LEU A 22 8.98 -17.89 -0.05
C LEU A 22 8.31 -17.02 1.02
N THR A 23 9.11 -16.33 1.82
CA THR A 23 8.65 -15.14 2.55
C THR A 23 9.06 -13.93 1.75
N VAL A 24 8.09 -13.09 1.38
CA VAL A 24 8.32 -11.92 0.56
C VAL A 24 7.83 -10.68 1.29
N ALA A 25 8.71 -9.70 1.48
CA ALA A 25 8.34 -8.38 1.95
C ALA A 25 8.55 -7.34 0.83
N LEU A 26 7.51 -6.57 0.52
CA LEU A 26 7.52 -5.49 -0.46
C LEU A 26 7.61 -4.15 0.26
N PHE A 27 8.45 -3.28 -0.27
CA PHE A 27 8.67 -1.92 0.24
C PHE A 27 8.20 -0.90 -0.78
N GLY A 28 7.36 0.02 -0.38
CA GLY A 28 6.83 1.02 -1.29
C GLY A 28 6.25 2.23 -0.57
N TYR A 29 5.74 3.15 -1.36
CA TYR A 29 5.06 4.33 -0.85
C TYR A 29 3.90 4.69 -1.76
N TYR A 30 3.00 5.49 -1.25
CA TYR A 30 1.93 6.08 -2.04
C TYR A 30 2.29 7.51 -2.42
N ASP A 31 2.48 7.75 -3.71
CA ASP A 31 2.62 9.10 -4.26
C ASP A 31 1.23 9.72 -4.37
N PHE A 32 0.88 10.54 -3.37
CA PHE A 32 -0.42 11.18 -3.28
C PHE A 32 -0.70 12.12 -4.46
N LEU A 33 0.34 12.83 -4.95
CA LEU A 33 0.18 13.79 -6.04
C LEU A 33 -0.04 13.09 -7.38
N ALA A 34 0.70 12.02 -7.63
CA ALA A 34 0.54 11.24 -8.85
C ALA A 34 -0.63 10.24 -8.77
N GLY A 35 -1.15 9.98 -7.56
CA GLY A 35 -2.16 8.97 -7.31
C GLY A 35 -1.66 7.53 -7.59
N LYS A 36 -0.36 7.29 -7.38
CA LYS A 36 0.31 6.03 -7.74
C LYS A 36 0.97 5.36 -6.56
N ILE A 37 0.89 4.04 -6.52
CA ILE A 37 1.65 3.19 -5.62
C ILE A 37 2.98 2.89 -6.28
N ILE A 38 4.08 3.16 -5.60
CA ILE A 38 5.43 2.89 -6.09
C ILE A 38 6.03 1.78 -5.25
N ILE A 39 6.30 0.63 -5.85
CA ILE A 39 7.04 -0.47 -5.21
C ILE A 39 8.51 -0.25 -5.51
N GLU A 40 9.28 0.03 -4.47
CA GLU A 40 10.69 0.42 -4.60
C GLU A 40 11.63 -0.76 -4.55
N ASP A 41 11.36 -1.72 -3.65
CA ASP A 41 12.25 -2.87 -3.46
C ASP A 41 11.49 -4.07 -2.85
N GLU A 42 12.15 -5.21 -2.81
CA GLU A 42 11.66 -6.44 -2.21
C GLU A 42 12.75 -7.12 -1.36
N VAL A 43 12.33 -7.85 -0.32
CA VAL A 43 13.12 -8.85 0.39
C VAL A 43 12.48 -10.19 0.17
N VAL A 44 13.25 -11.17 -0.24
CA VAL A 44 12.80 -12.52 -0.54
C VAL A 44 13.67 -13.52 0.21
N LEU A 45 13.04 -14.35 1.03
CA LEU A 45 13.69 -15.43 1.77
C LEU A 45 12.98 -16.74 1.48
N SER A 46 13.76 -17.81 1.27
CA SER A 46 13.22 -19.16 1.21
C SER A 46 12.83 -19.62 2.62
N GLY A 47 11.65 -20.24 2.77
CA GLY A 47 11.16 -20.73 4.05
C GLY A 47 12.12 -21.67 4.79
N LYS A 48 12.96 -22.41 4.05
CA LYS A 48 14.01 -23.27 4.63
C LYS A 48 15.17 -22.48 5.26
N LYS A 49 15.37 -21.22 4.88
CA LYS A 49 16.44 -20.33 5.35
C LYS A 49 15.91 -19.17 6.17
N MET A 50 14.63 -19.16 6.46
CA MET A 50 13.99 -18.07 7.19
C MET A 50 14.29 -18.20 8.67
N LEU A 51 15.21 -17.36 9.16
CA LEU A 51 15.41 -17.08 10.57
C LEU A 51 14.82 -15.71 10.87
N THR A 52 14.15 -15.56 11.99
CA THR A 52 13.52 -14.28 12.39
C THR A 52 14.54 -13.15 12.43
N ASP A 53 15.74 -13.43 12.97
CA ASP A 53 16.82 -12.45 13.08
C ASP A 53 17.28 -11.96 11.70
N SER A 54 17.54 -12.89 10.77
CA SER A 54 17.94 -12.53 9.40
C SER A 54 16.86 -11.74 8.65
N LEU A 55 15.61 -12.12 8.84
CA LEU A 55 14.48 -11.38 8.26
C LEU A 55 14.41 -9.94 8.82
N ALA A 56 14.56 -9.81 10.15
CA ALA A 56 14.55 -8.52 10.82
C ALA A 56 15.69 -7.60 10.34
N GLU A 57 16.90 -8.14 10.22
CA GLU A 57 18.06 -7.41 9.71
C GLU A 57 17.84 -6.92 8.27
N LEU A 58 17.34 -7.79 7.41
CA LEU A 58 17.06 -7.42 6.01
C LEU A 58 15.96 -6.35 5.90
N ILE A 59 14.90 -6.43 6.71
CA ILE A 59 13.86 -5.41 6.75
C ILE A 59 14.45 -4.07 7.18
N LYS A 60 15.18 -4.02 8.30
CA LYS A 60 15.82 -2.79 8.80
C LYS A 60 16.80 -2.20 7.80
N LEU A 61 17.61 -3.04 7.16
CA LEU A 61 18.54 -2.61 6.13
C LEU A 61 17.81 -1.98 4.93
N LYS A 62 16.71 -2.58 4.50
CA LYS A 62 15.90 -2.02 3.40
C LYS A 62 15.23 -0.72 3.78
N GLU A 63 14.59 -0.66 4.94
CA GLU A 63 13.95 0.57 5.42
C GLU A 63 14.97 1.71 5.53
N SER A 64 16.15 1.44 6.10
CA SER A 64 17.21 2.45 6.20
C SER A 64 17.72 2.90 4.83
N SER A 65 17.92 1.96 3.89
CA SER A 65 18.43 2.29 2.55
C SER A 65 17.44 3.08 1.71
N LEU A 66 16.14 2.86 1.91
CA LEU A 66 15.09 3.51 1.12
C LEU A 66 14.60 4.82 1.73
N TRP A 67 14.56 4.91 3.06
CA TRP A 67 13.83 5.98 3.77
C TRP A 67 14.69 6.77 4.75
N THR A 68 16.02 6.74 4.60
CA THR A 68 16.91 7.66 5.31
C THR A 68 16.82 9.05 4.70
N HIS A 69 16.56 10.04 5.54
CA HIS A 69 16.51 11.43 5.11
C HIS A 69 17.93 11.89 4.71
N PRO A 70 18.14 12.36 3.47
CA PRO A 70 19.48 12.61 2.93
C PRO A 70 20.26 13.70 3.68
N MET A 71 19.58 14.67 4.31
CA MET A 71 20.21 15.80 5.01
C MET A 71 20.40 15.52 6.50
N THR A 72 19.47 14.83 7.15
CA THR A 72 19.50 14.60 8.62
C THR A 72 20.01 13.24 9.02
N GLY A 73 20.10 12.29 8.09
CA GLY A 73 20.43 10.90 8.38
C GLY A 73 19.35 10.14 9.17
N GLN A 74 18.23 10.78 9.49
CA GLN A 74 17.15 10.13 10.22
C GLN A 74 16.44 9.12 9.32
N ILE A 75 16.17 7.94 9.85
CA ILE A 75 15.39 6.90 9.19
C ILE A 75 13.91 7.23 9.46
N LYS A 76 13.13 7.37 8.40
CA LYS A 76 11.68 7.50 8.51
C LYS A 76 11.09 6.10 8.65
N GLU A 77 10.44 5.84 9.77
CA GLU A 77 9.67 4.61 9.92
C GLU A 77 8.51 4.57 8.91
N PRO A 78 8.18 3.38 8.38
CA PRO A 78 7.03 3.24 7.50
C PRO A 78 5.74 3.58 8.25
N SER A 79 4.81 4.20 7.53
CA SER A 79 3.51 4.58 8.07
C SER A 79 2.68 3.35 8.46
N LEU A 80 2.94 2.22 7.80
CA LEU A 80 2.27 0.96 8.10
C LEU A 80 3.11 -0.23 7.62
N ARG A 81 3.22 -1.24 8.49
CA ARG A 81 3.69 -2.58 8.13
C ARG A 81 2.54 -3.55 8.27
N VAL A 82 2.22 -4.27 7.20
CA VAL A 82 1.15 -5.29 7.17
C VAL A 82 1.72 -6.65 6.80
N ALA A 83 1.18 -7.71 7.39
CA ALA A 83 1.60 -9.06 7.05
C ALA A 83 0.41 -10.04 7.05
N ASP A 84 0.64 -11.22 6.47
CA ASP A 84 -0.26 -12.35 6.66
C ASP A 84 -0.35 -12.72 8.15
N ASN A 85 -1.52 -13.15 8.58
CA ASN A 85 -1.80 -13.60 9.96
C ASN A 85 -1.51 -15.08 10.21
N ASN A 86 -0.99 -15.81 9.24
CA ASN A 86 -0.76 -17.26 9.36
C ASN A 86 0.36 -17.62 10.35
N ASN A 87 1.28 -16.72 10.65
CA ASN A 87 2.40 -16.96 11.55
C ASN A 87 2.53 -15.87 12.61
N LEU A 88 1.61 -15.85 13.57
CA LEU A 88 1.59 -14.88 14.65
C LEU A 88 2.82 -14.98 15.57
N ILE A 89 3.42 -16.17 15.68
CA ILE A 89 4.63 -16.36 16.50
C ILE A 89 5.79 -15.55 15.90
N LEU A 90 6.00 -15.66 14.59
CA LEU A 90 7.01 -14.88 13.88
C LEU A 90 6.77 -13.38 14.01
N LEU A 91 5.52 -12.93 13.84
CA LEU A 91 5.18 -11.51 13.95
C LEU A 91 5.42 -10.99 15.37
N ASN A 92 5.09 -11.78 16.39
CA ASN A 92 5.37 -11.44 17.79
C ASN A 92 6.87 -11.38 18.07
N ASP A 93 7.65 -12.34 17.56
CA ASP A 93 9.11 -12.32 17.69
C ASP A 93 9.74 -11.09 17.03
N LEU A 94 9.30 -10.70 15.84
CA LEU A 94 9.73 -9.48 15.17
C LEU A 94 9.40 -8.24 16.01
N ALA A 95 8.22 -8.18 16.62
CA ALA A 95 7.81 -7.05 17.44
C ALA A 95 8.64 -6.98 18.74
N VAL A 96 8.74 -8.09 19.47
CA VAL A 96 9.34 -8.11 20.81
C VAL A 96 10.87 -8.04 20.77
N LYS A 97 11.50 -8.83 19.88
CA LYS A 97 12.98 -8.92 19.84
C LYS A 97 13.61 -7.84 18.97
N HIS A 98 12.93 -7.42 17.91
CA HIS A 98 13.51 -6.55 16.90
C HIS A 98 12.86 -5.18 16.79
N ASN A 99 11.78 -4.93 17.55
CA ASN A 99 10.99 -3.69 17.49
C ASN A 99 10.41 -3.41 16.08
N ILE A 100 10.01 -4.48 15.38
CA ILE A 100 9.38 -4.40 14.07
C ILE A 100 7.96 -4.92 14.19
N SER A 101 7.00 -4.02 14.33
CA SER A 101 5.59 -4.39 14.47
C SER A 101 4.89 -4.46 13.12
N PHE A 102 4.27 -5.59 12.83
CA PHE A 102 3.38 -5.79 11.69
C PHE A 102 1.95 -5.92 12.15
N ILE A 103 1.03 -5.29 11.43
CA ILE A 103 -0.40 -5.45 11.64
C ILE A 103 -0.88 -6.61 10.75
N PRO A 104 -1.55 -7.62 11.32
CA PRO A 104 -2.14 -8.68 10.52
C PRO A 104 -3.19 -8.13 9.55
N THR A 105 -3.07 -8.49 8.27
CA THR A 105 -4.06 -8.07 7.26
C THR A 105 -5.33 -8.89 7.38
N LEU A 106 -6.48 -8.26 7.13
CA LEU A 106 -7.75 -8.96 7.01
C LEU A 106 -7.77 -9.77 5.71
N LYS A 107 -8.30 -10.99 5.74
CA LYS A 107 -8.41 -11.89 4.57
C LYS A 107 -9.84 -12.00 4.02
N ASP A 108 -10.79 -11.29 4.63
CA ASP A 108 -12.16 -11.20 4.13
C ASP A 108 -12.19 -10.57 2.74
N ASN A 109 -13.22 -10.87 1.97
CA ASN A 109 -13.41 -10.31 0.62
C ASN A 109 -12.18 -10.42 -0.29
N ALA A 110 -11.54 -11.59 -0.32
CA ALA A 110 -10.32 -11.84 -1.09
C ALA A 110 -10.48 -11.49 -2.58
N ASP A 111 -11.64 -11.79 -3.17
CA ASP A 111 -11.95 -11.46 -4.56
C ASP A 111 -12.02 -9.95 -4.80
N ALA A 112 -12.61 -9.20 -3.88
CA ALA A 112 -12.66 -7.75 -3.97
C ALA A 112 -11.26 -7.13 -3.87
N ALA A 113 -10.41 -7.62 -2.95
CA ALA A 113 -9.04 -7.19 -2.82
C ALA A 113 -8.21 -7.48 -4.08
N LEU A 114 -8.38 -8.67 -4.67
CA LEU A 114 -7.73 -9.05 -5.92
C LEU A 114 -8.21 -8.20 -7.09
N ASN A 115 -9.51 -7.94 -7.20
CA ASN A 115 -10.07 -7.09 -8.24
C ASN A 115 -9.57 -5.64 -8.10
N ASN A 116 -9.49 -5.11 -6.88
CA ASN A 116 -8.90 -3.79 -6.63
C ASN A 116 -7.45 -3.72 -7.13
N MET A 117 -6.61 -4.69 -6.75
CA MET A 117 -5.22 -4.77 -7.23
C MET A 117 -5.15 -4.83 -8.77
N ARG A 118 -6.00 -5.64 -9.42
CA ARG A 118 -6.06 -5.73 -10.89
C ARG A 118 -6.47 -4.40 -11.53
N MET A 119 -7.43 -3.70 -10.96
CA MET A 119 -7.84 -2.38 -11.43
C MET A 119 -6.72 -1.36 -11.31
N LEU A 120 -5.98 -1.36 -10.20
CA LEU A 120 -4.82 -0.49 -10.00
C LEU A 120 -3.70 -0.79 -11.00
N LEU A 121 -3.42 -2.07 -11.28
CA LEU A 121 -2.45 -2.48 -12.30
C LEU A 121 -2.88 -2.05 -13.70
N ARG A 122 -4.15 -2.31 -14.06
CA ARG A 122 -4.69 -1.96 -15.38
C ARG A 122 -4.74 -0.46 -15.65
N SER A 123 -4.97 0.32 -14.61
CA SER A 123 -5.01 1.80 -14.69
C SER A 123 -3.62 2.44 -14.51
N GLU A 124 -2.55 1.63 -14.55
CA GLU A 124 -1.15 2.10 -14.39
C GLU A 124 -0.90 2.88 -13.10
N ARG A 125 -1.70 2.59 -12.06
CA ARG A 125 -1.55 3.20 -10.74
C ARG A 125 -0.56 2.47 -9.84
N ILE A 126 -0.03 1.34 -10.26
CA ILE A 126 1.08 0.63 -9.60
C ILE A 126 2.30 0.68 -10.51
N ILE A 127 3.38 1.24 -9.99
CA ILE A 127 4.69 1.26 -10.65
C ILE A 127 5.62 0.37 -9.84
N ILE A 128 6.27 -0.55 -10.52
CA ILE A 128 7.17 -1.52 -9.89
C ILE A 128 8.60 -1.26 -10.37
N ASN A 129 9.50 -1.06 -9.42
CA ASN A 129 10.92 -0.89 -9.73
C ASN A 129 11.46 -2.19 -10.36
N PRO A 130 12.28 -2.12 -11.42
CA PRO A 130 12.87 -3.30 -12.06
C PRO A 130 13.71 -4.20 -11.12
N ARG A 131 14.13 -3.70 -9.96
CA ARG A 131 14.83 -4.49 -8.95
C ARG A 131 13.93 -5.50 -8.22
N CYS A 132 12.61 -5.30 -8.24
CA CYS A 132 11.62 -6.24 -7.70
C CYS A 132 11.42 -7.42 -8.67
N LYS A 133 12.44 -8.22 -8.84
CA LYS A 133 12.47 -9.29 -9.86
C LYS A 133 11.48 -10.40 -9.57
N THR A 134 11.35 -10.77 -8.29
CA THR A 134 10.42 -11.82 -7.84
C THR A 134 8.98 -11.39 -8.04
N LEU A 135 8.64 -10.16 -7.64
CA LEU A 135 7.30 -9.62 -7.86
C LEU A 135 6.94 -9.56 -9.34
N ILE A 136 7.85 -9.04 -10.18
CA ILE A 136 7.64 -8.95 -11.63
C ILE A 136 7.45 -10.35 -12.23
N TYR A 137 8.26 -11.30 -11.81
CA TYR A 137 8.15 -12.69 -12.29
C TYR A 137 6.82 -13.32 -11.86
N HIS A 138 6.45 -13.19 -10.58
CA HIS A 138 5.20 -13.72 -10.06
C HIS A 138 3.96 -13.11 -10.75
N LEU A 139 3.95 -11.80 -11.01
CA LEU A 139 2.86 -11.15 -11.74
C LEU A 139 2.71 -11.64 -13.18
N LYS A 140 3.83 -11.99 -13.85
CA LYS A 140 3.82 -12.53 -15.21
C LYS A 140 3.42 -13.99 -15.28
N SER A 141 3.73 -14.77 -14.23
CA SER A 141 3.62 -16.23 -14.23
C SER A 141 2.41 -16.74 -13.44
N ALA A 142 1.77 -15.88 -12.61
CA ALA A 142 0.68 -16.29 -11.74
C ALA A 142 -0.52 -16.77 -12.55
N ILE A 143 -0.81 -18.05 -12.43
CA ILE A 143 -1.97 -18.70 -13.03
C ILE A 143 -2.87 -19.27 -11.94
N TRP A 144 -4.16 -19.29 -12.21
CA TRP A 144 -5.13 -19.89 -11.31
C TRP A 144 -5.07 -21.42 -11.36
N ASN A 145 -5.34 -22.06 -10.23
CA ASN A 145 -5.64 -23.47 -10.22
C ASN A 145 -6.92 -23.75 -11.04
N ARG A 146 -7.18 -25.03 -11.35
CA ARG A 146 -8.35 -25.44 -12.14
C ARG A 146 -9.68 -25.00 -11.51
N ALA A 147 -9.77 -24.98 -10.18
CA ALA A 147 -10.94 -24.54 -9.44
C ALA A 147 -11.07 -23.01 -9.31
N ARG A 148 -10.06 -22.24 -9.72
CA ARG A 148 -9.96 -20.78 -9.58
C ARG A 148 -10.11 -20.25 -8.14
N THR A 149 -9.79 -21.09 -7.16
CA THR A 149 -9.86 -20.74 -5.73
C THR A 149 -8.54 -20.21 -5.18
N SER A 150 -7.43 -20.57 -5.82
CA SER A 150 -6.08 -20.14 -5.44
C SER A 150 -5.17 -20.16 -6.68
N TYR A 151 -3.98 -19.57 -6.55
CA TYR A 151 -2.97 -19.72 -7.59
C TYR A 151 -2.47 -21.16 -7.66
N ALA A 152 -2.20 -21.64 -8.88
CA ALA A 152 -1.57 -22.92 -9.08
C ALA A 152 -0.15 -22.89 -8.49
N ARG A 153 0.24 -23.94 -7.77
CA ARG A 153 1.63 -24.12 -7.34
C ARG A 153 2.49 -24.48 -8.54
N SER A 154 3.60 -23.78 -8.72
CA SER A 154 4.64 -24.22 -9.63
C SER A 154 5.67 -25.10 -8.91
N ALA A 155 6.27 -26.05 -9.64
CA ALA A 155 7.29 -26.94 -9.07
C ALA A 155 8.53 -26.15 -8.58
N ASP A 156 8.85 -25.05 -9.25
CA ASP A 156 10.08 -24.29 -9.02
C ASP A 156 9.92 -23.12 -8.06
N GLN A 157 8.71 -22.53 -7.97
CA GLN A 157 8.49 -21.25 -7.29
C GLN A 157 7.49 -21.38 -6.12
N GLY A 158 6.90 -22.54 -5.88
CA GLY A 158 5.90 -22.72 -4.85
C GLY A 158 4.62 -21.90 -5.09
N HIS A 159 4.26 -21.08 -4.14
CA HIS A 159 3.19 -20.09 -4.24
C HIS A 159 3.68 -18.77 -4.82
N TYR A 160 2.77 -17.95 -5.31
CA TYR A 160 3.06 -16.60 -5.80
C TYR A 160 3.00 -15.56 -4.66
N ASP A 161 3.78 -15.79 -3.60
CA ASP A 161 3.77 -15.03 -2.34
C ASP A 161 3.98 -13.53 -2.56
N ALA A 162 4.77 -13.12 -3.57
CA ALA A 162 4.94 -11.70 -3.89
C ALA A 162 3.64 -11.03 -4.40
N VAL A 163 2.76 -11.78 -5.07
CA VAL A 163 1.46 -11.26 -5.51
C VAL A 163 0.52 -11.10 -4.32
N ASP A 164 0.58 -12.02 -3.36
CA ASP A 164 -0.20 -11.91 -2.14
C ASP A 164 0.29 -10.75 -1.27
N ALA A 165 1.60 -10.55 -1.13
CA ALA A 165 2.16 -9.37 -0.47
C ALA A 165 1.72 -8.07 -1.14
N LEU A 166 1.70 -7.98 -2.48
CA LEU A 166 1.19 -6.82 -3.21
C LEU A 166 -0.30 -6.59 -2.96
N LYS A 167 -1.09 -7.65 -2.91
CA LYS A 167 -2.53 -7.58 -2.58
C LYS A 167 -2.75 -7.02 -1.17
N TYR A 168 -1.95 -7.45 -0.18
CA TYR A 168 -2.01 -6.92 1.18
C TYR A 168 -1.62 -5.44 1.22
N LEU A 169 -0.61 -5.03 0.47
CA LEU A 169 -0.21 -3.63 0.36
C LEU A 169 -1.34 -2.78 -0.22
N CYS A 170 -1.87 -3.15 -1.39
CA CYS A 170 -2.95 -2.41 -2.05
C CYS A 170 -4.21 -2.28 -1.19
N ARG A 171 -4.51 -3.29 -0.35
CA ARG A 171 -5.67 -3.29 0.53
C ARG A 171 -5.56 -2.29 1.67
N ASN A 172 -4.34 -2.06 2.16
CA ASN A 172 -4.10 -1.30 3.39
C ASN A 172 -3.63 0.15 3.14
N ILE A 173 -3.46 0.56 1.89
CA ILE A 173 -3.14 1.95 1.55
C ILE A 173 -4.36 2.84 1.74
N ASN A 174 -4.18 3.94 2.49
CA ASN A 174 -5.20 4.97 2.57
C ASN A 174 -5.00 6.01 1.44
N PHE A 175 -5.77 5.85 0.36
CA PHE A 175 -5.70 6.72 -0.82
C PHE A 175 -6.24 8.13 -0.58
N ASN A 176 -7.00 8.33 0.49
CA ASN A 176 -7.66 9.62 0.77
C ASN A 176 -6.88 10.49 1.75
N LYS A 177 -5.83 9.95 2.37
CA LYS A 177 -5.03 10.68 3.34
C LYS A 177 -4.04 11.58 2.61
N ASN A 178 -4.21 12.90 2.73
CA ASN A 178 -3.21 13.87 2.30
C ASN A 178 -2.01 13.82 3.28
N PRO A 179 -0.81 13.42 2.81
CA PRO A 179 0.37 13.33 3.67
C PRO A 179 1.05 14.67 3.94
N TYR A 180 0.69 15.72 3.18
CA TYR A 180 1.33 17.02 3.30
C TYR A 180 0.75 17.83 4.45
N PRO A 181 1.58 18.62 5.16
CA PRO A 181 1.10 19.60 6.12
C PRO A 181 0.13 20.60 5.48
N SER A 182 -0.83 21.10 6.26
CA SER A 182 -1.84 22.06 5.77
C SER A 182 -1.25 23.37 5.21
N ASN A 183 -0.05 23.73 5.68
CA ASN A 183 0.69 24.91 5.23
C ASN A 183 1.74 24.60 4.15
N TYR A 184 1.76 23.38 3.61
CA TYR A 184 2.71 23.00 2.56
C TYR A 184 2.41 23.75 1.27
N GLN A 185 3.41 24.46 0.77
CA GLN A 185 3.30 25.18 -0.50
C GLN A 185 3.90 24.33 -1.64
N PHE A 186 3.07 23.94 -2.58
CA PHE A 186 3.53 23.26 -3.79
C PHE A 186 4.25 24.26 -4.70
N THR A 187 5.56 24.17 -4.79
CA THR A 187 6.36 24.97 -5.72
C THR A 187 6.26 24.39 -7.13
N GLY A 188 5.24 24.76 -7.89
CA GLY A 188 5.03 24.32 -9.27
C GLY A 188 3.64 24.70 -9.79
N SER A 189 3.41 24.60 -11.09
CA SER A 189 2.15 24.98 -11.74
C SER A 189 0.90 24.20 -11.28
N MET A 190 1.07 23.14 -10.48
CA MET A 190 -0.03 22.42 -9.82
C MET A 190 -0.43 23.01 -8.45
N GLY A 191 0.32 23.96 -7.91
CA GLY A 191 0.03 24.57 -6.60
C GLY A 191 -1.32 25.28 -6.51
N ALA A 192 -1.89 25.67 -7.64
CA ALA A 192 -3.19 26.34 -7.70
C ALA A 192 -4.39 25.38 -7.55
N VAL A 193 -4.21 24.06 -7.76
CA VAL A 193 -5.32 23.10 -7.83
C VAL A 193 -5.61 22.44 -6.47
N PHE A 194 -4.63 22.41 -5.55
CA PHE A 194 -4.73 21.66 -4.29
C PHE A 194 -4.66 22.50 -3.01
N ASN A 195 -4.66 23.81 -3.09
CA ASN A 195 -5.02 24.62 -1.95
C ASN A 195 -6.56 24.74 -1.94
N PRO A 196 -7.26 24.05 -1.08
CA PRO A 196 -8.54 24.52 -0.62
C PRO A 196 -8.20 25.74 0.25
N VAL A 197 -7.95 26.89 -0.39
CA VAL A 197 -8.17 28.14 0.28
C VAL A 197 -9.63 28.07 0.67
N VAL A 198 -9.89 27.86 1.96
CA VAL A 198 -11.17 28.20 2.55
C VAL A 198 -11.22 29.74 2.46
N THR A 199 -11.37 30.22 1.24
CA THR A 199 -11.85 31.54 1.03
C THR A 199 -13.33 31.47 1.35
N ASN A 200 -13.78 32.31 2.26
CA ASN A 200 -15.18 32.73 2.33
C ASN A 200 -15.55 33.50 1.02
N ALA A 201 -15.12 33.00 -0.13
CA ALA A 201 -15.55 33.48 -1.42
C ALA A 201 -17.01 33.06 -1.59
N PRO A 202 -17.88 33.93 -2.03
CA PRO A 202 -19.28 33.59 -2.25
C PRO A 202 -19.32 32.38 -3.20
N THR A 203 -19.99 31.32 -2.76
CA THR A 203 -20.25 30.11 -3.55
C THR A 203 -20.71 30.52 -4.95
N THR A 204 -20.09 29.93 -5.97
CA THR A 204 -20.48 30.21 -7.35
C THR A 204 -21.97 29.88 -7.51
N LYS A 205 -22.68 30.55 -8.42
CA LYS A 205 -24.09 30.31 -8.68
C LYS A 205 -24.36 28.82 -8.94
N PHE A 206 -23.42 28.11 -9.54
CA PHE A 206 -23.50 26.68 -9.79
C PHE A 206 -23.48 25.85 -8.47
N GLU A 207 -22.67 26.21 -7.50
CA GLU A 207 -22.62 25.50 -6.20
C GLU A 207 -23.86 25.81 -5.36
N GLN A 208 -24.41 27.00 -5.47
CA GLN A 208 -25.69 27.37 -4.86
C GLN A 208 -26.84 26.53 -5.46
N ASP A 209 -26.91 26.48 -6.79
CA ASP A 209 -27.94 25.72 -7.52
C ASP A 209 -27.83 24.21 -7.25
N PHE A 210 -26.59 23.66 -7.18
CA PHE A 210 -26.33 22.27 -6.85
C PHE A 210 -26.74 21.93 -5.40
N THR A 211 -26.44 22.83 -4.45
CA THR A 211 -26.81 22.67 -3.05
C THR A 211 -28.33 22.76 -2.85
N GLU A 212 -28.99 23.61 -3.60
CA GLU A 212 -30.44 23.73 -3.61
C GLU A 212 -31.10 22.50 -4.25
N MET A 213 -30.57 22.00 -5.34
CA MET A 213 -31.05 20.79 -6.01
C MET A 213 -30.91 19.53 -5.12
N MET A 214 -29.88 19.45 -4.28
CA MET A 214 -29.70 18.36 -3.32
C MET A 214 -30.58 18.48 -2.08
N LYS A 215 -31.11 19.66 -1.77
CA LYS A 215 -32.09 19.88 -0.69
C LYS A 215 -33.52 19.45 -1.04
N ILE A 216 -33.81 19.33 -2.31
CA ILE A 216 -35.16 18.93 -2.79
C ILE A 216 -35.17 17.41 -3.01
N LYS A 217 -35.41 16.63 -1.97
CA LYS A 217 -36.17 15.37 -1.95
C LYS A 217 -35.99 14.63 -0.63
N LYS A 218 -36.68 15.11 0.43
CA LYS A 218 -37.15 14.17 1.46
C LYS A 218 -38.47 13.59 0.96
N PRO A 219 -38.61 12.27 0.81
CA PRO A 219 -39.92 11.69 0.43
C PRO A 219 -40.92 11.96 1.57
N LYS A 220 -42.08 12.49 1.23
CA LYS A 220 -43.20 12.60 2.16
C LYS A 220 -43.55 11.18 2.63
N ARG A 221 -43.45 10.95 3.96
CA ARG A 221 -44.02 9.74 4.57
C ARG A 221 -45.50 9.73 4.30
N PHE A 222 -45.99 8.79 3.51
CA PHE A 222 -47.41 8.46 3.42
C PHE A 222 -47.80 7.86 4.76
N GLY A 223 -48.65 8.58 5.50
CA GLY A 223 -49.31 8.03 6.68
C GLY A 223 -50.37 7.04 6.20
N ILE A 224 -50.23 5.81 6.59
CA ILE A 224 -51.29 4.79 6.51
C ILE A 224 -52.21 5.04 7.71
N LYS A 225 -53.49 5.35 7.43
CA LYS A 225 -54.59 5.30 8.40
C LYS A 225 -55.02 3.86 8.58
#